data_6ae0a3144cff1e0a51ace2eac12e9c22
#
_entry.id   6ae0a3144cff1e0a51ace2eac12e9c22
#
_cell.length_a   1.000
_cell.length_b   1.000
_cell.length_c   1.000
_cell.angle_alpha   90.00
_cell.angle_beta   90.00
_cell.angle_gamma   90.00
#
_symmetry.space_group_name_H-M   'P 1'
#
loop_
_entity.id
_entity.type
_entity.pdbx_description
1 polymer ?
#
loop_
_entity_poly.entity_id
_entity_poly.type
_entity_poly.pdbx_seq_one_letter_code
_entity_poly.pdbx_strand_id
1 'polypeptide(L)'
;YLPKDKEIFLHSENGVLAFGPPPQPGEEDEDLVNAGKELVTLLQGGCFMHHGDSFDIMRGGHLDICVIGAFQVAVNGDLANWHTGKADDVPAVGGAMDLAVGAKSIYVYMEHVTKKGEAKIVEALTYPITGEQCVDRIYTDLCIIELKDQQAYVKEMVPGLSFEQLQALTACPLIDARVA
;
A
#
# COMPACT_ATOMS: atom_id res chain seq x y z
N TYR A 1 -8.31 5.93 -11.09
CA TYR A 1 -7.50 7.04 -11.62
C TYR A 1 -6.23 6.54 -12.34
N LEU A 2 -6.32 5.37 -12.99
CA LEU A 2 -5.19 4.86 -13.76
C LEU A 2 -5.03 5.69 -15.06
N PRO A 3 -3.79 5.98 -15.48
CA PRO A 3 -3.54 6.70 -16.72
C PRO A 3 -4.01 5.87 -17.91
N LYS A 4 -4.77 6.51 -18.84
CA LYS A 4 -5.38 5.82 -19.99
C LYS A 4 -4.38 5.50 -21.11
N ASP A 5 -3.20 6.11 -21.06
CA ASP A 5 -2.11 5.96 -22.03
C ASP A 5 -1.13 4.83 -21.64
N LYS A 6 -1.39 4.13 -20.54
CA LYS A 6 -0.57 3.02 -20.06
C LYS A 6 -1.38 1.73 -19.97
N GLU A 7 -0.77 0.64 -20.36
CA GLU A 7 -1.31 -0.70 -20.18
C GLU A 7 -1.01 -1.14 -18.74
N ILE A 8 -2.06 -1.26 -17.92
CA ILE A 8 -1.97 -1.64 -16.50
C ILE A 8 -2.97 -2.76 -16.24
N PHE A 9 -2.46 -3.90 -15.80
CA PHE A 9 -3.26 -5.03 -15.37
C PHE A 9 -3.40 -5.02 -13.85
N LEU A 10 -4.63 -4.87 -13.37
CA LEU A 10 -4.91 -4.97 -11.94
C LEU A 10 -5.04 -6.44 -11.54
N HIS A 11 -4.32 -6.82 -10.50
CA HIS A 11 -4.41 -8.13 -9.87
C HIS A 11 -5.05 -8.00 -8.50
N SER A 12 -5.99 -8.88 -8.20
CA SER A 12 -6.62 -8.98 -6.87
C SER A 12 -6.27 -10.33 -6.25
N GLU A 13 -5.78 -10.33 -5.01
CA GLU A 13 -5.26 -11.54 -4.34
C GLU A 13 -6.28 -12.68 -4.26
N ASN A 14 -7.58 -12.37 -4.26
CA ASN A 14 -8.66 -13.37 -4.25
C ASN A 14 -8.80 -14.14 -5.57
N GLY A 15 -8.02 -13.82 -6.60
CA GLY A 15 -7.95 -14.59 -7.84
C GLY A 15 -8.61 -13.92 -9.06
N VAL A 16 -8.65 -12.59 -9.11
CA VAL A 16 -9.14 -11.86 -10.28
C VAL A 16 -7.97 -11.10 -10.92
N LEU A 17 -7.70 -11.33 -12.19
CA LEU A 17 -6.70 -10.61 -12.98
C LEU A 17 -7.38 -9.75 -14.04
N ALA A 18 -6.88 -8.54 -14.24
CA ALA A 18 -7.40 -7.51 -15.15
C ALA A 18 -8.86 -7.16 -14.84
N PHE A 19 -9.15 -6.90 -13.56
CA PHE A 19 -10.45 -6.33 -13.20
C PHE A 19 -10.53 -4.85 -13.57
N GLY A 20 -11.75 -4.40 -13.84
CA GLY A 20 -12.07 -3.04 -14.27
C GLY A 20 -12.74 -2.20 -13.18
N PRO A 21 -13.34 -1.07 -13.57
CA PRO A 21 -14.05 -0.19 -12.66
C PRO A 21 -15.29 -0.86 -12.05
N PRO A 22 -15.92 -0.24 -11.04
CA PRO A 22 -17.22 -0.68 -10.56
C PRO A 22 -18.26 -0.80 -11.69
N PRO A 23 -19.18 -1.78 -11.62
CA PRO A 23 -20.24 -1.94 -12.61
C PRO A 23 -21.19 -0.74 -12.62
N GLN A 24 -21.95 -0.58 -13.72
CA GLN A 24 -23.03 0.41 -13.75
C GLN A 24 -24.22 -0.11 -12.89
N PRO A 25 -25.03 0.79 -12.33
CA PRO A 25 -26.21 0.39 -11.57
C PRO A 25 -27.13 -0.55 -12.37
N GLY A 26 -27.38 -1.72 -11.81
CA GLY A 26 -28.19 -2.80 -12.42
C GLY A 26 -27.38 -3.82 -13.24
N GLU A 27 -26.07 -3.68 -13.32
CA GLU A 27 -25.14 -4.61 -13.98
C GLU A 27 -24.22 -5.33 -12.96
N GLU A 28 -24.55 -5.23 -11.68
CA GLU A 28 -23.74 -5.78 -10.60
C GLU A 28 -23.77 -7.31 -10.62
N ASP A 29 -22.60 -7.91 -10.50
CA ASP A 29 -22.42 -9.32 -10.20
C ASP A 29 -21.88 -9.42 -8.76
N GLU A 30 -22.73 -9.92 -7.85
CA GLU A 30 -22.40 -10.02 -6.43
C GLU A 30 -21.24 -11.00 -6.15
N ASP A 31 -20.98 -11.93 -7.07
CA ASP A 31 -19.87 -12.88 -6.98
C ASP A 31 -18.54 -12.30 -7.50
N LEU A 32 -18.59 -11.15 -8.20
CA LEU A 32 -17.41 -10.50 -8.78
C LEU A 32 -16.93 -9.32 -7.92
N VAL A 33 -16.12 -9.65 -6.94
CA VAL A 33 -15.56 -8.67 -6.00
C VAL A 33 -14.02 -8.74 -5.99
N ASN A 34 -13.40 -7.61 -5.69
CA ASN A 34 -11.95 -7.57 -5.42
C ASN A 34 -11.66 -7.99 -3.95
N ALA A 35 -10.37 -8.08 -3.59
CA ALA A 35 -9.95 -8.41 -2.23
C ALA A 35 -10.40 -7.39 -1.17
N GLY A 36 -10.71 -6.16 -1.57
CA GLY A 36 -11.33 -5.13 -0.73
C GLY A 36 -12.84 -5.28 -0.56
N LYS A 37 -13.43 -6.34 -1.14
CA LYS A 37 -14.89 -6.59 -1.16
C LYS A 37 -15.71 -5.54 -1.91
N GLU A 38 -15.09 -4.87 -2.86
CA GLU A 38 -15.77 -3.93 -3.76
C GLU A 38 -16.18 -4.67 -5.04
N LEU A 39 -17.38 -4.37 -5.53
CA LEU A 39 -17.86 -4.86 -6.82
C LEU A 39 -16.99 -4.29 -7.94
N VAL A 40 -16.55 -5.16 -8.85
CA VAL A 40 -15.70 -4.80 -9.98
C VAL A 40 -16.27 -5.40 -11.28
N THR A 41 -15.77 -4.94 -12.43
CA THR A 41 -16.00 -5.58 -13.73
C THR A 41 -14.79 -6.39 -14.14
N LEU A 42 -14.95 -7.31 -15.08
CA LEU A 42 -13.83 -8.00 -15.73
C LEU A 42 -13.56 -7.37 -17.09
N LEU A 43 -12.33 -6.90 -17.32
CA LEU A 43 -11.94 -6.35 -18.62
C LEU A 43 -11.73 -7.48 -19.64
N GLN A 44 -11.77 -7.11 -20.94
CA GLN A 44 -11.46 -8.05 -22.00
C GLN A 44 -10.04 -8.61 -21.84
N GLY A 45 -9.89 -9.93 -21.82
CA GLY A 45 -8.63 -10.63 -21.54
C GLY A 45 -8.38 -10.89 -20.07
N GLY A 46 -9.25 -10.40 -19.18
CA GLY A 46 -9.20 -10.73 -17.77
C GLY A 46 -9.62 -12.19 -17.49
N CYS A 47 -9.20 -12.70 -16.36
CA CYS A 47 -9.52 -14.07 -15.97
C CYS A 47 -9.71 -14.23 -14.46
N PHE A 48 -10.40 -15.30 -14.10
CA PHE A 48 -10.43 -15.83 -12.74
C PHE A 48 -9.41 -16.97 -12.61
N MET A 49 -8.82 -17.08 -11.45
CA MET A 49 -7.88 -18.14 -11.12
C MET A 49 -8.13 -18.66 -9.71
N HIS A 50 -7.62 -19.84 -9.42
CA HIS A 50 -7.66 -20.38 -8.07
C HIS A 50 -6.84 -19.46 -7.12
N HIS A 51 -7.31 -19.31 -5.88
CA HIS A 51 -6.63 -18.47 -4.87
C HIS A 51 -5.15 -18.83 -4.69
N GLY A 52 -4.81 -20.13 -4.72
CA GLY A 52 -3.42 -20.59 -4.69
C GLY A 52 -2.58 -20.07 -5.85
N ASP A 53 -3.11 -20.09 -7.09
CA ASP A 53 -2.40 -19.59 -8.27
C ASP A 53 -2.18 -18.08 -8.19
N SER A 54 -3.14 -17.35 -7.62
CA SER A 54 -2.99 -15.91 -7.33
C SER A 54 -1.80 -15.65 -6.39
N PHE A 55 -1.64 -16.46 -5.34
CA PHE A 55 -0.51 -16.36 -4.43
C PHE A 55 0.80 -16.82 -5.07
N ASP A 56 0.78 -17.78 -5.96
CA ASP A 56 1.97 -18.18 -6.72
C ASP A 56 2.46 -17.07 -7.66
N ILE A 57 1.55 -16.30 -8.26
CA ILE A 57 1.88 -15.07 -9.01
C ILE A 57 2.58 -14.05 -8.11
N MET A 58 2.05 -13.81 -6.90
CA MET A 58 2.66 -12.89 -5.95
C MET A 58 4.05 -13.35 -5.52
N ARG A 59 4.18 -14.58 -5.02
CA ARG A 59 5.44 -15.18 -4.55
C ARG A 59 6.48 -15.34 -5.67
N GLY A 60 6.03 -15.54 -6.90
CA GLY A 60 6.88 -15.68 -8.08
C GLY A 60 7.51 -14.35 -8.57
N GLY A 61 7.22 -13.22 -7.92
CA GLY A 61 7.77 -11.92 -8.32
C GLY A 61 7.16 -11.34 -9.60
N HIS A 62 5.93 -11.77 -9.95
CA HIS A 62 5.26 -11.33 -11.17
C HIS A 62 4.46 -10.01 -11.01
N LEU A 63 4.37 -9.47 -9.80
CA LEU A 63 3.78 -8.15 -9.56
C LEU A 63 4.87 -7.07 -9.66
N ASP A 64 4.66 -6.07 -10.50
CA ASP A 64 5.58 -4.94 -10.59
C ASP A 64 5.39 -3.98 -9.42
N ILE A 65 4.16 -3.72 -9.02
CA ILE A 65 3.82 -2.83 -7.90
C ILE A 65 2.73 -3.47 -7.04
N CYS A 66 2.94 -3.47 -5.73
CA CYS A 66 1.90 -3.73 -4.76
C CYS A 66 1.50 -2.42 -4.07
N VAL A 67 0.20 -2.18 -3.96
CA VAL A 67 -0.37 -1.06 -3.21
C VAL A 67 -1.01 -1.61 -1.95
N ILE A 68 -0.54 -1.19 -0.77
CA ILE A 68 -0.95 -1.77 0.50
C ILE A 68 -1.13 -0.70 1.58
N GLY A 69 -2.05 -0.93 2.53
CA GLY A 69 -2.22 -0.08 3.70
C GLY A 69 -1.20 -0.40 4.80
N ALA A 70 -0.95 0.57 5.71
CA ALA A 70 -0.07 0.34 6.85
C ALA A 70 -0.59 0.96 8.15
N PHE A 71 -0.23 0.33 9.29
CA PHE A 71 -0.33 0.93 10.61
C PHE A 71 0.89 1.80 10.90
N GLN A 72 2.09 1.29 10.58
CA GLN A 72 3.36 2.02 10.65
C GLN A 72 4.29 1.59 9.52
N VAL A 73 5.16 2.53 9.11
CA VAL A 73 6.31 2.27 8.24
C VAL A 73 7.55 2.88 8.90
N ALA A 74 8.62 2.11 9.01
CA ALA A 74 9.89 2.61 9.51
C ALA A 74 10.76 3.19 8.38
N VAL A 75 11.66 4.09 8.72
CA VAL A 75 12.55 4.78 7.75
C VAL A 75 13.43 3.81 6.95
N ASN A 76 13.75 2.65 7.50
CA ASN A 76 14.50 1.59 6.82
C ASN A 76 13.66 0.77 5.83
N GLY A 77 12.35 1.06 5.68
CA GLY A 77 11.44 0.34 4.81
C GLY A 77 10.68 -0.83 5.44
N ASP A 78 10.81 -1.05 6.75
CA ASP A 78 10.01 -2.06 7.45
C ASP A 78 8.53 -1.68 7.48
N LEU A 79 7.67 -2.67 7.23
CA LEU A 79 6.22 -2.53 7.17
C LEU A 79 5.54 -3.22 8.35
N ALA A 80 4.56 -2.55 8.98
CA ALA A 80 3.65 -3.15 9.95
C ALA A 80 2.19 -2.85 9.58
N ASN A 81 1.39 -3.89 9.30
CA ASN A 81 -0.01 -3.70 8.89
C ASN A 81 -0.99 -4.79 9.34
N TRP A 82 -0.57 -5.77 10.14
CA TRP A 82 -1.44 -6.90 10.47
C TRP A 82 -1.87 -6.97 11.94
N HIS A 83 -1.14 -6.32 12.85
CA HIS A 83 -1.41 -6.34 14.29
C HIS A 83 -0.81 -5.12 14.98
N THR A 84 -1.48 -4.58 16.02
CA THR A 84 -0.97 -3.42 16.78
C THR A 84 -0.21 -3.81 18.06
N GLY A 85 -0.03 -5.10 18.31
CA GLY A 85 0.63 -5.61 19.50
C GLY A 85 -0.23 -5.65 20.75
N LYS A 86 -1.48 -5.22 20.69
CA LYS A 86 -2.41 -5.25 21.83
C LYS A 86 -3.01 -6.63 22.00
N ALA A 87 -3.19 -7.08 23.23
CA ALA A 87 -3.72 -8.41 23.53
C ALA A 87 -5.16 -8.64 23.00
N ASP A 88 -5.93 -7.58 22.86
CA ASP A 88 -7.34 -7.62 22.42
C ASP A 88 -7.50 -7.44 20.89
N ASP A 89 -6.42 -7.17 20.16
CA ASP A 89 -6.49 -7.04 18.70
C ASP A 89 -6.58 -8.42 18.05
N VAL A 90 -7.49 -8.53 17.09
CA VAL A 90 -7.60 -9.72 16.23
C VAL A 90 -6.58 -9.58 15.12
N PRO A 91 -5.58 -10.47 14.99
CA PRO A 91 -4.63 -10.43 13.91
C PRO A 91 -5.31 -10.59 12.55
N ALA A 92 -4.96 -9.75 11.57
CA ALA A 92 -5.49 -9.80 10.22
C ALA A 92 -4.35 -9.86 9.20
N VAL A 93 -3.66 -11.01 9.15
CA VAL A 93 -2.48 -11.19 8.29
C VAL A 93 -2.85 -11.16 6.82
N GLY A 94 -3.90 -11.90 6.41
CA GLY A 94 -4.27 -12.04 5.00
C GLY A 94 -3.08 -12.38 4.10
N GLY A 95 -3.03 -11.80 2.91
CA GLY A 95 -1.93 -11.91 1.95
C GLY A 95 -0.81 -10.89 2.12
N ALA A 96 -0.85 -10.08 3.18
CA ALA A 96 0.04 -8.92 3.32
C ALA A 96 1.53 -9.29 3.31
N MET A 97 1.92 -10.39 3.97
CA MET A 97 3.32 -10.84 4.00
C MET A 97 3.79 -11.33 2.64
N ASP A 98 2.95 -12.08 1.91
CA ASP A 98 3.26 -12.57 0.57
C ASP A 98 3.39 -11.41 -0.43
N LEU A 99 2.52 -10.41 -0.34
CA LEU A 99 2.58 -9.19 -1.14
C LEU A 99 3.84 -8.38 -0.86
N ALA A 100 4.17 -8.19 0.43
CA ALA A 100 5.33 -7.41 0.86
C ALA A 100 6.67 -8.03 0.42
N VAL A 101 6.74 -9.34 0.25
CA VAL A 101 7.95 -10.06 -0.18
C VAL A 101 7.97 -10.32 -1.68
N GLY A 102 6.80 -10.53 -2.29
CA GLY A 102 6.70 -11.00 -3.67
C GLY A 102 6.66 -9.90 -4.72
N ALA A 103 6.18 -8.71 -4.43
CA ALA A 103 6.13 -7.62 -5.41
C ALA A 103 7.49 -6.93 -5.58
N LYS A 104 7.78 -6.42 -6.79
CA LYS A 104 9.05 -5.74 -7.09
C LYS A 104 9.15 -4.37 -6.42
N SER A 105 8.01 -3.70 -6.20
CA SER A 105 7.93 -2.42 -5.48
C SER A 105 6.68 -2.38 -4.60
N ILE A 106 6.85 -1.89 -3.39
CA ILE A 106 5.76 -1.73 -2.41
C ILE A 106 5.46 -0.24 -2.20
N TYR A 107 4.22 0.14 -2.53
CA TYR A 107 3.70 1.47 -2.30
C TYR A 107 2.67 1.44 -1.17
N VAL A 108 2.94 2.16 -0.11
CA VAL A 108 2.03 2.28 1.03
C VAL A 108 1.11 3.47 0.87
N TYR A 109 -0.19 3.25 1.03
CA TYR A 109 -1.20 4.31 1.12
C TYR A 109 -1.80 4.33 2.52
N MET A 110 -1.67 5.46 3.22
CA MET A 110 -2.19 5.60 4.59
C MET A 110 -2.38 7.07 4.97
N GLU A 111 -3.15 7.35 6.01
CA GLU A 111 -3.12 8.66 6.68
C GLU A 111 -1.75 8.87 7.32
N HIS A 112 -1.25 10.11 7.31
CA HIS A 112 0.09 10.45 7.82
C HIS A 112 0.23 10.22 9.32
N VAL A 113 -0.84 10.50 10.07
CA VAL A 113 -0.93 10.30 11.51
C VAL A 113 -2.15 9.46 11.89
N THR A 114 -2.16 8.93 13.10
CA THR A 114 -3.34 8.26 13.64
C THR A 114 -4.45 9.27 13.96
N LYS A 115 -5.69 8.80 14.20
CA LYS A 115 -6.80 9.66 14.68
C LYS A 115 -6.49 10.42 15.98
N LYS A 116 -5.44 10.00 16.70
CA LYS A 116 -4.96 10.67 17.92
C LYS A 116 -3.78 11.60 17.66
N GLY A 117 -3.35 11.77 16.40
CA GLY A 117 -2.21 12.59 16.03
C GLY A 117 -0.84 11.93 16.22
N GLU A 118 -0.79 10.61 16.46
CA GLU A 118 0.48 9.88 16.60
C GLU A 118 1.09 9.61 15.23
N ALA A 119 2.40 9.75 15.08
CA ALA A 119 3.10 9.51 13.84
C ALA A 119 3.03 8.03 13.41
N LYS A 120 2.79 7.80 12.13
CA LYS A 120 2.79 6.47 11.51
C LYS A 120 4.06 6.19 10.70
N ILE A 121 4.83 7.23 10.38
CA ILE A 121 6.16 7.12 9.78
C ILE A 121 7.17 7.34 10.89
N VAL A 122 7.97 6.32 11.18
CA VAL A 122 8.75 6.22 12.42
C VAL A 122 10.21 5.83 12.14
N GLU A 123 11.09 6.05 13.11
CA GLU A 123 12.48 5.60 13.02
C GLU A 123 12.57 4.06 13.06
N ALA A 124 11.80 3.43 13.96
CA ALA A 124 11.70 1.99 14.10
C ALA A 124 10.25 1.60 14.44
N LEU A 125 9.82 0.43 13.95
CA LEU A 125 8.47 -0.07 14.22
C LEU A 125 8.25 -0.33 15.71
N THR A 126 7.06 0.00 16.20
CA THR A 126 6.57 -0.37 17.52
C THR A 126 5.53 -1.50 17.47
N TYR A 127 5.02 -1.80 16.26
CA TYR A 127 4.09 -2.88 15.99
C TYR A 127 4.80 -4.08 15.35
N PRO A 128 4.21 -5.28 15.45
CA PRO A 128 4.77 -6.49 14.83
C PRO A 128 4.97 -6.30 13.33
N ILE A 129 6.14 -6.69 12.85
CA ILE A 129 6.56 -6.54 11.46
C ILE A 129 5.74 -7.43 10.52
N THR A 130 5.43 -6.93 9.32
CA THR A 130 4.83 -7.64 8.20
C THR A 130 5.88 -8.03 7.16
N GLY A 131 6.74 -7.08 6.80
CA GLY A 131 7.81 -7.24 5.83
C GLY A 131 9.00 -6.37 6.18
N GLU A 132 10.21 -6.90 5.99
CA GLU A 132 11.47 -6.22 6.28
C GLU A 132 11.94 -5.46 5.04
N GLN A 133 12.29 -4.19 5.19
CA GLN A 133 12.93 -3.33 4.19
C GLN A 133 12.28 -3.44 2.80
N CYS A 134 10.94 -3.56 2.78
CA CYS A 134 10.18 -3.82 1.56
C CYS A 134 9.50 -2.57 0.97
N VAL A 135 9.29 -1.51 1.77
CA VAL A 135 8.57 -0.31 1.32
C VAL A 135 9.48 0.62 0.55
N ASP A 136 9.08 0.96 -0.69
CA ASP A 136 9.78 1.93 -1.56
C ASP A 136 9.19 3.32 -1.44
N ARG A 137 7.84 3.43 -1.37
CA ARG A 137 7.13 4.72 -1.32
C ARG A 137 5.97 4.71 -0.36
N ILE A 138 5.76 5.88 0.23
CA ILE A 138 4.63 6.16 1.11
C ILE A 138 3.85 7.33 0.54
N TYR A 139 2.56 7.11 0.31
CA TYR A 139 1.61 8.12 -0.09
C TYR A 139 0.67 8.39 1.08
N THR A 140 0.64 9.64 1.53
CA THR A 140 -0.25 10.05 2.61
C THR A 140 -1.16 11.19 2.15
N ASP A 141 -2.10 11.57 2.99
CA ASP A 141 -2.91 12.77 2.83
C ASP A 141 -2.10 14.08 2.87
N LEU A 142 -0.82 14.05 3.33
CA LEU A 142 0.04 15.22 3.47
C LEU A 142 1.20 15.28 2.46
N CYS A 143 1.73 14.13 2.05
CA CYS A 143 2.94 14.10 1.23
C CYS A 143 3.16 12.76 0.52
N ILE A 144 4.13 12.75 -0.40
CA ILE A 144 4.72 11.55 -0.99
C ILE A 144 6.17 11.46 -0.50
N ILE A 145 6.53 10.31 0.08
CA ILE A 145 7.87 10.01 0.58
C ILE A 145 8.42 8.82 -0.19
N GLU A 146 9.66 8.92 -0.66
CA GLU A 146 10.45 7.80 -1.19
C GLU A 146 11.43 7.35 -0.10
N LEU A 147 11.46 6.05 0.18
CA LEU A 147 12.43 5.46 1.09
C LEU A 147 13.60 4.91 0.30
N LYS A 148 14.81 5.32 0.64
CA LYS A 148 16.04 4.87 0.00
C LYS A 148 17.23 5.04 0.93
N ASP A 149 18.13 4.06 0.94
CA ASP A 149 19.35 4.09 1.76
C ASP A 149 19.08 4.41 3.24
N GLN A 150 17.98 3.86 3.77
CA GLN A 150 17.48 4.08 5.14
C GLN A 150 17.17 5.56 5.45
N GLN A 151 16.74 6.32 4.44
CA GLN A 151 16.38 7.72 4.54
C GLN A 151 15.02 7.99 3.89
N ALA A 152 14.31 9.00 4.39
CA ALA A 152 12.98 9.39 3.93
C ALA A 152 13.05 10.70 3.13
N TYR A 153 12.88 10.60 1.81
CA TYR A 153 12.94 11.71 0.88
C TYR A 153 11.54 12.21 0.53
N VAL A 154 11.20 13.42 0.94
CA VAL A 154 9.92 14.07 0.59
C VAL A 154 9.96 14.50 -0.87
N LYS A 155 9.09 13.92 -1.70
CA LYS A 155 9.00 14.18 -3.14
C LYS A 155 7.95 15.21 -3.47
N GLU A 156 6.82 15.18 -2.76
CA GLU A 156 5.69 16.08 -2.92
C GLU A 156 5.04 16.38 -1.58
N MET A 157 4.41 17.54 -1.47
CA MET A 157 3.62 17.94 -0.30
C MET A 157 2.34 18.62 -0.74
N VAL A 158 1.30 18.50 0.08
CA VAL A 158 0.06 19.27 -0.16
C VAL A 158 0.31 20.76 -0.06
N PRO A 159 -0.38 21.59 -0.87
CA PRO A 159 -0.27 23.04 -0.81
C PRO A 159 -0.64 23.59 0.58
N GLY A 160 0.16 24.53 1.07
CA GLY A 160 -0.07 25.22 2.34
C GLY A 160 0.53 24.56 3.57
N LEU A 161 1.10 23.37 3.47
CA LEU A 161 1.86 22.73 4.53
C LEU A 161 3.34 23.10 4.41
N SER A 162 3.99 23.53 5.51
CA SER A 162 5.44 23.75 5.52
C SER A 162 6.20 22.46 5.80
N PHE A 163 7.50 22.42 5.40
CA PHE A 163 8.34 21.26 5.66
C PHE A 163 8.53 21.02 7.17
N GLU A 164 8.66 22.08 7.95
CA GLU A 164 8.78 22.03 9.42
C GLU A 164 7.52 21.45 10.06
N GLN A 165 6.33 21.80 9.54
CA GLN A 165 5.08 21.23 9.99
C GLN A 165 4.99 19.73 9.67
N LEU A 166 5.38 19.31 8.46
CA LEU A 166 5.44 17.90 8.09
C LEU A 166 6.43 17.13 8.97
N GLN A 167 7.63 17.69 9.21
CA GLN A 167 8.64 17.09 10.09
C GLN A 167 8.11 16.91 11.52
N ALA A 168 7.33 17.86 12.05
CA ALA A 168 6.75 17.76 13.38
C ALA A 168 5.70 16.63 13.51
N LEU A 169 5.10 16.19 12.39
CA LEU A 169 4.14 15.09 12.32
C LEU A 169 4.79 13.74 12.01
N THR A 170 6.11 13.72 11.76
CA THR A 170 6.87 12.52 11.33
C THR A 170 7.92 12.18 12.38
N ALA A 171 7.93 10.93 12.84
CA ALA A 171 8.81 10.47 13.91
C ALA A 171 10.13 9.86 13.38
N CYS A 172 10.61 10.35 12.24
CA CYS A 172 11.97 10.11 11.72
C CYS A 172 12.45 11.37 10.96
N PRO A 173 13.76 11.54 10.76
CA PRO A 173 14.28 12.64 9.96
C PRO A 173 13.79 12.59 8.51
N LEU A 174 13.35 13.73 7.98
CA LEU A 174 12.97 13.90 6.59
C LEU A 174 14.01 14.68 5.80
N ILE A 175 14.16 14.35 4.53
CA ILE A 175 15.01 15.08 3.58
C ILE A 175 14.10 15.72 2.53
N ASP A 176 14.18 17.04 2.37
CA ASP A 176 13.45 17.74 1.31
C ASP A 176 14.09 17.45 -0.05
N ALA A 177 13.44 16.66 -0.87
CA ALA A 177 13.87 16.27 -2.21
C ALA A 177 12.85 16.66 -3.28
N ARG A 178 12.01 17.66 -3.00
CA ARG A 178 11.04 18.20 -3.95
C ARG A 178 11.78 18.90 -5.09
N VAL A 179 11.35 18.66 -6.32
CA VAL A 179 11.85 19.41 -7.49
C VAL A 179 11.16 20.77 -7.48
N ALA A 180 11.95 21.85 -7.50
CA ALA A 180 11.48 23.23 -7.54
C ALA A 180 10.74 23.55 -8.84
#